data_1dd5cfb21eac7c704d0166e2b894814d
#
_entry.id   1dd5cfb21eac7c704d0166e2b894814d
#
_cell.length_a   1.000
_cell.length_b   1.000
_cell.length_c   1.000
_cell.angle_alpha   90.00
_cell.angle_beta   90.00
_cell.angle_gamma   90.00
#
_symmetry.space_group_name_H-M   'P 1'
#
loop_
_entity.id
_entity.type
_entity.pdbx_description
1 polymer ?
#
loop_
_entity_poly.entity_id
_entity_poly.type
_entity_poly.pdbx_seq_one_letter_code
_entity_poly.pdbx_strand_id
1 'polypeptide(L)'
;MQCQGIKTTNVLPTMKTRGESPFPYTVRTTMTVNGTPLRADSLFLFDVDGTLTLPRQKITPDMRAFVQELRQKIPIAVVGGSDIDKIVEQLGDSLEDVLSQYDYVFSENGLVGFHGDEKYPVTNLGSYFGEEKLQKVVNFCLKYMSEIDLPVKCGNFIERRNGMLNVSPIGRSCSQKQREEFYEYDKQHGIRAKMVEALEKEFAGYQMRFVIGGQISFDVFPVGWDKTYCLKYVQTAHSDIHFFGDKTSPGGNDYDIFIDNRVTGHTVTGPEDTIDQISSMFIDAMSLQNNLSDV
;
A
#
# COMPACT_ATOMS: atom_id res chain seq x y z
N MET A 1 -29.53 -25.10 -50.58
CA MET A 1 -28.89 -23.86 -50.15
C MET A 1 -27.97 -24.23 -49.04
N GLN A 2 -26.67 -24.18 -49.32
CA GLN A 2 -25.60 -24.59 -48.39
C GLN A 2 -25.28 -23.43 -47.43
N CYS A 3 -25.30 -23.68 -46.12
CA CYS A 3 -24.74 -22.75 -45.14
C CYS A 3 -23.26 -23.06 -44.94
N GLN A 4 -22.41 -22.12 -45.30
CA GLN A 4 -20.97 -22.17 -45.07
C GLN A 4 -20.66 -21.85 -43.60
N GLY A 5 -19.95 -22.76 -42.94
CA GLY A 5 -19.44 -22.57 -41.58
C GLY A 5 -18.21 -21.63 -41.55
N ILE A 6 -18.28 -20.63 -40.69
CA ILE A 6 -17.14 -19.74 -40.38
C ILE A 6 -16.28 -20.46 -39.35
N LYS A 7 -15.06 -20.82 -39.75
CA LYS A 7 -14.01 -21.29 -38.82
C LYS A 7 -13.36 -20.08 -38.20
N THR A 8 -13.59 -19.82 -36.91
CA THR A 8 -12.81 -18.90 -36.11
C THR A 8 -11.53 -19.59 -35.62
N THR A 9 -10.41 -19.22 -36.19
CA THR A 9 -9.09 -19.60 -35.71
C THR A 9 -8.72 -18.70 -34.50
N ASN A 10 -8.72 -19.29 -33.30
CA ASN A 10 -8.12 -18.68 -32.13
C ASN A 10 -6.62 -18.65 -32.33
N VAL A 11 -6.06 -17.47 -32.60
CA VAL A 11 -4.61 -17.21 -32.54
C VAL A 11 -4.31 -16.79 -31.10
N LEU A 12 -3.71 -17.68 -30.37
CA LEU A 12 -3.07 -17.36 -29.08
C LEU A 12 -1.94 -16.36 -29.35
N PRO A 13 -1.82 -15.28 -28.54
CA PRO A 13 -0.67 -14.40 -28.66
C PRO A 13 0.60 -15.17 -28.27
N THR A 14 1.54 -15.23 -29.18
CA THR A 14 2.88 -15.77 -28.99
C THR A 14 3.58 -15.00 -27.86
N MET A 15 3.94 -15.70 -26.79
CA MET A 15 4.86 -15.20 -25.77
C MET A 15 6.14 -14.76 -26.45
N LYS A 16 6.49 -13.49 -26.33
CA LYS A 16 7.83 -12.99 -26.71
C LYS A 16 8.86 -13.66 -25.80
N THR A 17 9.83 -14.27 -26.43
CA THR A 17 10.99 -14.91 -25.81
C THR A 17 11.76 -13.94 -24.92
N ARG A 18 12.24 -14.48 -23.78
CA ARG A 18 13.22 -13.86 -22.86
C ARG A 18 14.34 -13.18 -23.66
N GLY A 19 14.52 -11.90 -23.42
CA GLY A 19 15.69 -11.18 -23.89
C GLY A 19 15.56 -9.70 -23.58
N GLU A 20 16.34 -9.25 -22.60
CA GLU A 20 16.56 -7.90 -22.13
C GLU A 20 15.58 -7.41 -21.04
N SER A 21 16.18 -7.15 -19.85
CA SER A 21 15.52 -6.40 -18.78
C SER A 21 15.00 -5.08 -19.33
N PRO A 22 13.72 -4.71 -19.08
CA PRO A 22 13.18 -3.44 -19.55
C PRO A 22 13.81 -2.20 -18.89
N PHE A 23 14.81 -2.37 -18.03
CA PHE A 23 15.39 -1.29 -17.24
C PHE A 23 16.81 -0.96 -17.71
N PRO A 24 17.09 0.33 -17.98
CA PRO A 24 18.42 0.80 -18.42
C PRO A 24 19.46 0.88 -17.28
N TYR A 25 19.20 0.23 -16.14
CA TYR A 25 20.09 0.33 -14.98
C TYR A 25 21.31 -0.58 -15.13
N THR A 26 22.41 0.01 -15.54
CA THR A 26 23.70 -0.65 -15.41
C THR A 26 24.20 -0.39 -13.99
N VAL A 27 23.95 -1.33 -13.07
CA VAL A 27 24.55 -1.29 -11.73
C VAL A 27 26.06 -1.40 -11.87
N ARG A 28 26.75 -0.26 -11.91
CA ARG A 28 28.23 -0.17 -12.03
C ARG A 28 28.94 -0.11 -10.69
N THR A 29 28.18 -0.08 -9.58
CA THR A 29 28.76 -0.05 -8.23
C THR A 29 28.08 -1.13 -7.42
N THR A 30 28.85 -1.98 -6.76
CA THR A 30 28.32 -3.01 -5.87
C THR A 30 27.77 -2.30 -4.63
N MET A 31 26.48 -2.05 -4.61
CA MET A 31 25.78 -1.49 -3.45
C MET A 31 25.55 -2.60 -2.43
N THR A 32 25.59 -2.29 -1.14
CA THR A 32 25.37 -3.28 -0.09
C THR A 32 24.33 -2.78 0.92
N VAL A 33 23.53 -3.71 1.44
CA VAL A 33 22.69 -3.50 2.60
C VAL A 33 23.21 -4.40 3.71
N ASN A 34 23.61 -3.83 4.84
CA ASN A 34 24.22 -4.56 5.95
C ASN A 34 25.37 -5.48 5.50
N GLY A 35 26.21 -4.99 4.58
CA GLY A 35 27.33 -5.76 4.02
C GLY A 35 26.97 -6.80 2.94
N THR A 36 25.68 -6.96 2.62
CA THR A 36 25.21 -7.83 1.54
C THR A 36 25.05 -7.02 0.25
N PRO A 37 25.69 -7.40 -0.88
CA PRO A 37 25.51 -6.68 -2.13
C PRO A 37 24.05 -6.63 -2.57
N LEU A 38 23.59 -5.44 -2.95
CA LEU A 38 22.30 -5.28 -3.63
C LEU A 38 22.36 -6.02 -4.97
N ARG A 39 21.29 -6.69 -5.29
CA ARG A 39 21.17 -7.47 -6.53
C ARG A 39 20.79 -6.56 -7.68
N ALA A 40 21.08 -6.96 -8.89
CA ALA A 40 20.73 -6.20 -10.10
C ALA A 40 19.20 -6.05 -10.28
N ASP A 41 18.41 -6.90 -9.61
CA ASP A 41 16.97 -6.94 -9.59
C ASP A 41 16.36 -6.40 -8.26
N SER A 42 17.14 -5.67 -7.46
CA SER A 42 16.65 -5.03 -6.23
C SER A 42 15.65 -3.91 -6.54
N LEU A 43 14.67 -3.74 -5.64
CA LEU A 43 13.66 -2.68 -5.67
C LEU A 43 13.54 -2.05 -4.28
N PHE A 44 13.52 -0.71 -4.21
CA PHE A 44 13.17 -0.02 -2.99
C PHE A 44 11.70 0.42 -3.04
N LEU A 45 10.91 -0.07 -2.10
CA LEU A 45 9.47 0.17 -1.98
C LEU A 45 9.20 0.98 -0.71
N PHE A 46 8.55 2.12 -0.86
CA PHE A 46 8.32 3.08 0.22
C PHE A 46 6.83 3.20 0.56
N ASP A 47 6.53 3.27 1.86
CA ASP A 47 5.32 3.94 2.33
C ASP A 47 5.42 5.45 2.07
N VAL A 48 4.31 6.17 2.16
CA VAL A 48 4.23 7.62 1.89
C VAL A 48 4.24 8.42 3.18
N ASP A 49 3.17 8.26 4.00
CA ASP A 49 2.94 9.05 5.22
C ASP A 49 3.87 8.65 6.37
N GLY A 50 4.77 9.51 6.80
CA GLY A 50 5.75 9.20 7.85
C GLY A 50 7.00 8.50 7.33
N THR A 51 7.13 8.33 6.01
CA THR A 51 8.27 7.69 5.35
C THR A 51 8.92 8.62 4.32
N LEU A 52 8.21 9.01 3.27
CA LEU A 52 8.67 10.00 2.28
C LEU A 52 8.17 11.40 2.58
N THR A 53 7.07 11.52 3.30
CA THR A 53 6.48 12.79 3.72
C THR A 53 6.15 12.75 5.21
N LEU A 54 6.06 13.91 5.85
CA LEU A 54 5.34 13.99 7.11
C LEU A 54 3.85 13.67 6.84
N PRO A 55 3.12 13.09 7.81
CA PRO A 55 1.74 12.67 7.60
C PRO A 55 0.86 13.77 7.01
N ARG A 56 0.27 13.50 5.84
CA ARG A 56 -0.60 14.40 5.07
C ARG A 56 0.07 15.69 4.59
N GLN A 57 1.37 15.76 4.55
CA GLN A 57 2.11 16.90 4.01
C GLN A 57 2.67 16.57 2.63
N LYS A 58 2.99 17.60 1.87
CA LYS A 58 3.72 17.46 0.60
C LYS A 58 5.16 17.04 0.87
N ILE A 59 5.71 16.29 -0.07
CA ILE A 59 7.13 15.94 -0.11
C ILE A 59 7.98 17.21 -0.11
N THR A 60 9.03 17.22 0.70
CA THR A 60 9.96 18.36 0.74
C THR A 60 10.83 18.39 -0.52
N PRO A 61 11.34 19.58 -0.93
CA PRO A 61 12.27 19.66 -2.05
C PRO A 61 13.51 18.76 -1.89
N ASP A 62 14.04 18.65 -0.67
CA ASP A 62 15.22 17.85 -0.36
C ASP A 62 14.94 16.34 -0.53
N MET A 63 13.82 15.87 0.00
CA MET A 63 13.40 14.47 -0.18
C MET A 63 13.11 14.17 -1.65
N ARG A 64 12.48 15.11 -2.38
CA ARG A 64 12.23 14.93 -3.82
C ARG A 64 13.53 14.81 -4.61
N ALA A 65 14.51 15.67 -4.33
CA ALA A 65 15.84 15.60 -4.94
C ALA A 65 16.55 14.27 -4.61
N PHE A 66 16.46 13.83 -3.36
CA PHE A 66 17.00 12.54 -2.92
C PHE A 66 16.38 11.36 -3.67
N VAL A 67 15.03 11.32 -3.79
CA VAL A 67 14.30 10.28 -4.53
C VAL A 67 14.75 10.26 -6.01
N GLN A 68 14.90 11.43 -6.64
CA GLN A 68 15.34 11.53 -8.03
C GLN A 68 16.78 11.00 -8.21
N GLU A 69 17.68 11.26 -7.27
CA GLU A 69 19.04 10.72 -7.29
C GLU A 69 19.04 9.21 -7.04
N LEU A 70 18.26 8.75 -6.08
CA LEU A 70 18.13 7.33 -5.74
C LEU A 70 17.63 6.51 -6.92
N ARG A 71 16.62 7.01 -7.65
CA ARG A 71 16.06 6.34 -8.83
C ARG A 71 17.08 6.10 -9.94
N GLN A 72 18.12 6.93 -10.04
CA GLN A 72 19.18 6.71 -11.02
C GLN A 72 20.08 5.51 -10.68
N LYS A 73 20.00 5.06 -9.42
CA LYS A 73 20.85 3.98 -8.88
C LYS A 73 20.10 2.66 -8.73
N ILE A 74 18.82 2.72 -8.39
CA ILE A 74 17.97 1.56 -8.11
C ILE A 74 16.51 1.89 -8.47
N PRO A 75 15.74 0.93 -9.02
CA PRO A 75 14.29 1.09 -9.19
C PRO A 75 13.60 1.39 -7.87
N ILE A 76 12.64 2.32 -7.91
CA ILE A 76 11.88 2.73 -6.73
C ILE A 76 10.38 2.64 -6.96
N ALA A 77 9.68 2.27 -5.91
CA ALA A 77 8.23 2.16 -5.88
C ALA A 77 7.65 2.84 -4.65
N VAL A 78 6.40 3.28 -4.74
CA VAL A 78 5.64 3.77 -3.59
C VAL A 78 4.36 2.97 -3.41
N VAL A 79 3.95 2.74 -2.15
CA VAL A 79 2.68 2.12 -1.81
C VAL A 79 2.00 2.88 -0.67
N GLY A 80 0.83 3.45 -0.94
CA GLY A 80 0.01 4.13 0.05
C GLY A 80 -1.37 3.49 0.21
N GLY A 81 -1.95 3.60 1.41
CA GLY A 81 -3.34 3.19 1.67
C GLY A 81 -4.39 4.18 1.16
N SER A 82 -3.98 5.41 0.82
CA SER A 82 -4.85 6.45 0.27
C SER A 82 -5.17 6.23 -1.21
N ASP A 83 -6.20 6.94 -1.72
CA ASP A 83 -6.49 7.01 -3.14
C ASP A 83 -5.36 7.70 -3.92
N ILE A 84 -5.38 7.57 -5.25
CA ILE A 84 -4.32 8.09 -6.12
C ILE A 84 -4.23 9.62 -6.08
N ASP A 85 -5.36 10.32 -5.94
CA ASP A 85 -5.38 11.77 -5.91
C ASP A 85 -4.61 12.32 -4.69
N LYS A 86 -4.73 11.63 -3.54
CA LYS A 86 -3.97 11.97 -2.34
C LYS A 86 -2.48 11.69 -2.47
N ILE A 87 -2.11 10.59 -3.11
CA ILE A 87 -0.70 10.28 -3.37
C ILE A 87 -0.11 11.35 -4.29
N VAL A 88 -0.84 11.77 -5.31
CA VAL A 88 -0.44 12.86 -6.20
C VAL A 88 -0.28 14.19 -5.43
N GLU A 89 -1.27 14.53 -4.58
CA GLU A 89 -1.21 15.75 -3.75
C GLU A 89 0.06 15.81 -2.88
N GLN A 90 0.51 14.63 -2.37
CA GLN A 90 1.66 14.54 -1.47
C GLN A 90 2.99 14.47 -2.20
N LEU A 91 3.07 13.70 -3.30
CA LEU A 91 4.35 13.37 -3.95
C LEU A 91 4.66 14.20 -5.20
N GLY A 92 3.68 14.92 -5.77
CA GLY A 92 3.87 15.67 -6.98
C GLY A 92 2.86 16.79 -7.21
N ASP A 93 2.84 17.28 -8.42
CA ASP A 93 1.92 18.35 -8.86
C ASP A 93 0.83 17.79 -9.81
N SER A 94 1.08 16.64 -10.43
CA SER A 94 0.13 15.90 -11.26
C SER A 94 0.44 14.40 -11.23
N LEU A 95 -0.46 13.57 -11.76
CA LEU A 95 -0.22 12.13 -11.88
C LEU A 95 1.00 11.85 -12.75
N GLU A 96 1.14 12.53 -13.89
CA GLU A 96 2.27 12.39 -14.81
C GLU A 96 3.59 12.75 -14.12
N ASP A 97 3.56 13.79 -13.28
CA ASP A 97 4.73 14.20 -12.50
C ASP A 97 5.15 13.09 -11.52
N VAL A 98 4.21 12.50 -10.77
CA VAL A 98 4.50 11.39 -9.86
C VAL A 98 4.99 10.16 -10.62
N LEU A 99 4.31 9.77 -11.72
CA LEU A 99 4.74 8.62 -12.54
C LEU A 99 6.13 8.82 -13.17
N SER A 100 6.54 10.08 -13.38
CA SER A 100 7.89 10.39 -13.87
C SER A 100 8.98 10.20 -12.82
N GLN A 101 8.63 10.18 -11.52
CA GLN A 101 9.59 10.12 -10.40
C GLN A 101 9.76 8.70 -9.83
N TYR A 102 8.77 7.83 -9.99
CA TYR A 102 8.77 6.47 -9.46
C TYR A 102 8.56 5.46 -10.59
N ASP A 103 9.16 4.27 -10.47
CA ASP A 103 8.98 3.20 -11.45
C ASP A 103 7.64 2.51 -11.26
N TYR A 104 7.20 2.38 -10.01
CA TYR A 104 5.87 1.88 -9.66
C TYR A 104 5.19 2.80 -8.67
N VAL A 105 3.90 3.04 -8.87
CA VAL A 105 3.05 3.82 -7.96
C VAL A 105 1.82 3.00 -7.61
N PHE A 106 1.64 2.71 -6.32
CA PHE A 106 0.53 1.94 -5.80
C PHE A 106 -0.29 2.76 -4.82
N SER A 107 -1.56 2.98 -5.13
CA SER A 107 -2.57 3.55 -4.24
C SER A 107 -3.55 2.47 -3.79
N GLU A 108 -4.33 2.75 -2.73
CA GLU A 108 -5.26 1.79 -2.13
C GLU A 108 -4.58 0.42 -1.88
N ASN A 109 -3.35 0.43 -1.31
CA ASN A 109 -2.54 -0.75 -1.04
C ASN A 109 -2.13 -1.58 -2.29
N GLY A 110 -2.23 -1.01 -3.48
CA GLY A 110 -1.92 -1.69 -4.75
C GLY A 110 -3.14 -2.13 -5.54
N LEU A 111 -4.37 -1.80 -5.10
CA LEU A 111 -5.58 -2.05 -5.89
C LEU A 111 -5.66 -1.17 -7.13
N VAL A 112 -5.07 0.00 -7.05
CA VAL A 112 -4.79 0.88 -8.19
C VAL A 112 -3.28 1.01 -8.29
N GLY A 113 -2.70 0.60 -9.39
CA GLY A 113 -1.25 0.59 -9.58
C GLY A 113 -0.85 1.00 -10.99
N PHE A 114 0.37 1.54 -11.07
CA PHE A 114 0.99 1.98 -12.31
C PHE A 114 2.43 1.50 -12.37
N HIS A 115 2.90 1.20 -13.58
CA HIS A 115 4.30 0.97 -13.91
C HIS A 115 4.65 1.91 -15.08
N GLY A 116 5.39 2.99 -14.79
CA GLY A 116 5.47 4.10 -15.73
C GLY A 116 4.05 4.58 -16.10
N ASP A 117 3.76 4.71 -17.38
CA ASP A 117 2.45 5.14 -17.88
C ASP A 117 1.41 4.01 -17.98
N GLU A 118 1.80 2.76 -17.75
CA GLU A 118 0.90 1.60 -17.82
C GLU A 118 0.13 1.44 -16.51
N LYS A 119 -1.21 1.51 -16.59
CA LYS A 119 -2.09 1.26 -15.46
C LYS A 119 -2.44 -0.22 -15.36
N TYR A 120 -2.26 -0.82 -14.19
CA TYR A 120 -2.71 -2.18 -13.93
C TYR A 120 -4.23 -2.28 -13.86
N PRO A 121 -4.81 -3.48 -14.14
CA PRO A 121 -6.23 -3.72 -13.98
C PRO A 121 -6.71 -3.44 -12.57
N VAL A 122 -7.70 -2.58 -12.41
CA VAL A 122 -8.28 -2.22 -11.11
C VAL A 122 -9.21 -3.32 -10.62
N THR A 123 -9.03 -3.74 -9.39
CA THR A 123 -9.94 -4.65 -8.69
C THR A 123 -10.72 -3.87 -7.63
N ASN A 124 -11.98 -4.19 -7.42
CA ASN A 124 -12.82 -3.55 -6.41
C ASN A 124 -13.61 -4.59 -5.60
N LEU A 125 -14.14 -4.17 -4.44
CA LEU A 125 -14.89 -5.03 -3.53
C LEU A 125 -16.05 -5.75 -4.21
N GLY A 126 -16.81 -5.06 -5.08
CA GLY A 126 -17.97 -5.62 -5.74
C GLY A 126 -17.62 -6.75 -6.70
N SER A 127 -16.54 -6.58 -7.48
CA SER A 127 -16.03 -7.62 -8.37
C SER A 127 -15.42 -8.81 -7.63
N TYR A 128 -14.86 -8.58 -6.44
CA TYR A 128 -14.21 -9.63 -5.65
C TYR A 128 -15.19 -10.45 -4.80
N PHE A 129 -16.03 -9.79 -3.99
CA PHE A 129 -16.98 -10.48 -3.10
C PHE A 129 -18.35 -10.76 -3.72
N GLY A 130 -18.74 -9.98 -4.71
CA GLY A 130 -20.13 -9.88 -5.18
C GLY A 130 -21.00 -8.99 -4.28
N GLU A 131 -21.98 -8.32 -4.90
CA GLU A 131 -22.85 -7.36 -4.19
C GLU A 131 -23.68 -8.01 -3.08
N GLU A 132 -24.11 -9.26 -3.24
CA GLU A 132 -24.89 -9.98 -2.23
C GLU A 132 -24.15 -10.12 -0.90
N LYS A 133 -22.86 -10.51 -0.95
CA LYS A 133 -22.04 -10.65 0.26
C LYS A 133 -21.79 -9.31 0.92
N LEU A 134 -21.46 -8.29 0.13
CA LEU A 134 -21.23 -6.93 0.66
C LEU A 134 -22.50 -6.38 1.33
N GLN A 135 -23.67 -6.59 0.71
CA GLN A 135 -24.93 -6.15 1.29
C GLN A 135 -25.21 -6.82 2.64
N LYS A 136 -24.88 -8.11 2.80
CA LYS A 136 -25.02 -8.81 4.09
C LYS A 136 -24.16 -8.15 5.18
N VAL A 137 -22.90 -7.81 4.84
CA VAL A 137 -22.00 -7.12 5.78
C VAL A 137 -22.54 -5.73 6.15
N VAL A 138 -22.95 -4.95 5.15
CA VAL A 138 -23.54 -3.62 5.36
C VAL A 138 -24.79 -3.70 6.23
N ASN A 139 -25.70 -4.63 5.93
CA ASN A 139 -26.94 -4.80 6.72
C ASN A 139 -26.63 -5.20 8.17
N PHE A 140 -25.67 -6.09 8.38
CA PHE A 140 -25.22 -6.45 9.72
C PHE A 140 -24.67 -5.24 10.48
N CYS A 141 -23.80 -4.45 9.85
CA CYS A 141 -23.26 -3.24 10.45
C CYS A 141 -24.36 -2.24 10.84
N LEU A 142 -25.33 -1.98 9.94
CA LEU A 142 -26.43 -1.07 10.21
C LEU A 142 -27.32 -1.56 11.35
N LYS A 143 -27.65 -2.87 11.37
CA LYS A 143 -28.39 -3.48 12.46
C LYS A 143 -27.65 -3.34 13.77
N TYR A 144 -26.40 -3.74 13.85
CA TYR A 144 -25.59 -3.64 15.07
C TYR A 144 -25.52 -2.21 15.59
N MET A 145 -25.25 -1.24 14.70
CA MET A 145 -25.19 0.18 15.09
C MET A 145 -26.55 0.75 15.52
N SER A 146 -27.67 0.18 15.08
CA SER A 146 -28.99 0.59 15.54
C SER A 146 -29.30 0.14 16.97
N GLU A 147 -28.66 -0.92 17.44
CA GLU A 147 -28.89 -1.56 18.73
C GLU A 147 -27.95 -1.04 19.85
N ILE A 148 -26.91 -0.30 19.52
CA ILE A 148 -25.98 0.28 20.50
C ILE A 148 -26.30 1.75 20.78
N ASP A 149 -26.20 2.14 22.05
CA ASP A 149 -26.30 3.54 22.47
C ASP A 149 -24.91 4.19 22.47
N LEU A 150 -24.85 5.37 21.87
CA LEU A 150 -23.65 6.21 21.84
C LEU A 150 -24.03 7.63 22.28
N PRO A 151 -23.07 8.41 22.84
CA PRO A 151 -23.33 9.80 23.20
C PRO A 151 -23.92 10.64 22.07
N VAL A 152 -23.51 10.34 20.83
CA VAL A 152 -24.01 10.98 19.61
C VAL A 152 -23.87 10.04 18.42
N LYS A 153 -24.78 10.16 17.45
CA LYS A 153 -24.72 9.52 16.13
C LYS A 153 -24.91 10.60 15.05
N CYS A 154 -23.91 10.80 14.20
CA CYS A 154 -23.81 11.96 13.29
C CYS A 154 -24.09 11.65 11.81
N GLY A 155 -24.33 10.38 11.45
CA GLY A 155 -24.56 9.98 10.05
C GLY A 155 -23.26 9.71 9.25
N ASN A 156 -23.46 9.21 8.00
CA ASN A 156 -22.40 8.64 7.17
C ASN A 156 -21.63 7.53 7.92
N PHE A 157 -22.40 6.49 8.29
CA PHE A 157 -21.88 5.41 9.13
C PHE A 157 -21.03 4.40 8.36
N ILE A 158 -21.33 4.19 7.08
CA ILE A 158 -20.61 3.25 6.20
C ILE A 158 -20.28 3.97 4.91
N GLU A 159 -18.98 4.06 4.61
CA GLU A 159 -18.45 4.61 3.36
C GLU A 159 -17.85 3.48 2.55
N ARG A 160 -18.45 3.19 1.38
CA ARG A 160 -17.89 2.23 0.44
C ARG A 160 -16.84 2.91 -0.43
N ARG A 161 -15.64 2.41 -0.35
CA ARG A 161 -14.51 2.77 -1.21
C ARG A 161 -14.26 1.66 -2.21
N ASN A 162 -13.31 1.87 -3.09
CA ASN A 162 -12.94 0.88 -4.10
C ASN A 162 -12.47 -0.44 -3.43
N GLY A 163 -11.55 -0.35 -2.50
CA GLY A 163 -10.90 -1.50 -1.85
C GLY A 163 -11.43 -1.87 -0.46
N MET A 164 -12.31 -1.08 0.15
CA MET A 164 -12.75 -1.31 1.52
C MET A 164 -14.12 -0.71 1.82
N LEU A 165 -14.76 -1.19 2.90
CA LEU A 165 -15.81 -0.46 3.59
C LEU A 165 -15.19 0.20 4.82
N ASN A 166 -15.33 1.51 4.95
CA ASN A 166 -14.99 2.20 6.20
C ASN A 166 -16.26 2.34 7.04
N VAL A 167 -16.25 1.77 8.24
CA VAL A 167 -17.40 1.72 9.15
C VAL A 167 -17.12 2.56 10.38
N SER A 168 -17.99 3.53 10.68
CA SER A 168 -17.87 4.44 11.81
C SER A 168 -19.14 4.41 12.68
N PRO A 169 -19.10 3.85 13.89
CA PRO A 169 -20.29 3.81 14.77
C PRO A 169 -20.85 5.19 15.12
N ILE A 170 -20.01 6.20 15.32
CA ILE A 170 -20.45 7.58 15.54
C ILE A 170 -20.88 8.28 14.24
N GLY A 171 -20.37 7.82 13.10
CA GLY A 171 -20.55 8.43 11.79
C GLY A 171 -19.48 9.45 11.43
N ARG A 172 -19.10 9.47 10.15
CA ARG A 172 -18.01 10.31 9.63
C ARG A 172 -18.35 11.81 9.56
N SER A 173 -19.65 12.15 9.61
CA SER A 173 -20.13 13.53 9.63
C SER A 173 -19.97 14.24 10.99
N CYS A 174 -19.32 13.58 11.97
CA CYS A 174 -19.03 14.18 13.27
C CYS A 174 -18.00 15.33 13.17
N SER A 175 -18.16 16.33 14.06
CA SER A 175 -17.18 17.39 14.23
C SER A 175 -15.86 16.87 14.84
N GLN A 176 -14.80 17.67 14.79
CA GLN A 176 -13.50 17.31 15.39
C GLN A 176 -13.65 17.05 16.91
N LYS A 177 -14.40 17.90 17.62
CA LYS A 177 -14.69 17.71 19.05
C LYS A 177 -15.38 16.37 19.31
N GLN A 178 -16.44 16.05 18.57
CA GLN A 178 -17.17 14.77 18.71
C GLN A 178 -16.29 13.56 18.39
N ARG A 179 -15.36 13.69 17.43
CA ARG A 179 -14.36 12.67 17.11
C ARG A 179 -13.44 12.37 18.28
N GLU A 180 -12.94 13.39 18.94
CA GLU A 180 -12.06 13.27 20.10
C GLU A 180 -12.81 12.69 21.31
N GLU A 181 -14.02 13.20 21.57
CA GLU A 181 -14.89 12.67 22.64
C GLU A 181 -15.24 11.19 22.42
N PHE A 182 -15.57 10.79 21.18
CA PHE A 182 -15.84 9.39 20.87
C PHE A 182 -14.58 8.54 21.00
N TYR A 183 -13.41 9.02 20.61
CA TYR A 183 -12.17 8.28 20.74
C TYR A 183 -11.85 7.93 22.20
N GLU A 184 -12.03 8.89 23.11
CA GLU A 184 -11.85 8.62 24.55
C GLU A 184 -12.96 7.70 25.11
N TYR A 185 -14.19 7.87 24.65
CA TYR A 185 -15.30 6.97 25.01
C TYR A 185 -15.05 5.54 24.53
N ASP A 186 -14.60 5.36 23.31
CA ASP A 186 -14.30 4.05 22.73
C ASP A 186 -13.17 3.31 23.44
N LYS A 187 -12.12 4.03 23.89
CA LYS A 187 -11.05 3.45 24.74
C LYS A 187 -11.61 2.82 26.02
N GLN A 188 -12.62 3.42 26.61
CA GLN A 188 -13.21 2.94 27.87
C GLN A 188 -14.23 1.82 27.63
N HIS A 189 -15.01 1.91 26.56
CA HIS A 189 -16.16 1.04 26.32
C HIS A 189 -15.91 -0.05 25.27
N GLY A 190 -14.86 0.07 24.44
CA GLY A 190 -14.49 -0.89 23.42
C GLY A 190 -15.55 -1.05 22.31
N ILE A 191 -16.21 0.03 21.92
CA ILE A 191 -17.34 -0.01 20.97
C ILE A 191 -16.93 -0.63 19.64
N ARG A 192 -15.83 -0.13 19.07
CA ARG A 192 -15.33 -0.66 17.79
C ARG A 192 -14.81 -2.09 17.93
N ALA A 193 -14.09 -2.39 19.00
CA ALA A 193 -13.56 -3.72 19.26
C ALA A 193 -14.67 -4.78 19.36
N LYS A 194 -15.73 -4.50 20.12
CA LYS A 194 -16.89 -5.38 20.25
C LYS A 194 -17.62 -5.58 18.92
N MET A 195 -17.74 -4.52 18.12
CA MET A 195 -18.37 -4.61 16.81
C MET A 195 -17.51 -5.43 15.82
N VAL A 196 -16.19 -5.26 15.84
CA VAL A 196 -15.25 -6.07 15.06
C VAL A 196 -15.33 -7.54 15.45
N GLU A 197 -15.30 -7.86 16.75
CA GLU A 197 -15.46 -9.25 17.25
C GLU A 197 -16.77 -9.88 16.76
N ALA A 198 -17.87 -9.14 16.79
CA ALA A 198 -19.16 -9.63 16.29
C ALA A 198 -19.14 -9.89 14.77
N LEU A 199 -18.47 -9.01 14.00
CA LEU A 199 -18.31 -9.17 12.55
C LEU A 199 -17.39 -10.36 12.21
N GLU A 200 -16.29 -10.52 12.91
CA GLU A 200 -15.37 -11.66 12.73
C GLU A 200 -16.07 -12.99 12.96
N LYS A 201 -16.93 -13.05 13.99
CA LYS A 201 -17.74 -14.22 14.30
C LYS A 201 -18.78 -14.52 13.22
N GLU A 202 -19.55 -13.50 12.80
CA GLU A 202 -20.63 -13.65 11.81
C GLU A 202 -20.09 -14.00 10.42
N PHE A 203 -18.95 -13.38 10.03
CA PHE A 203 -18.38 -13.50 8.69
C PHE A 203 -17.09 -14.33 8.63
N ALA A 204 -16.85 -15.22 9.59
CA ALA A 204 -15.63 -16.04 9.68
C ALA A 204 -15.26 -16.77 8.37
N GLY A 205 -16.25 -17.17 7.54
CA GLY A 205 -16.02 -17.84 6.26
C GLY A 205 -15.85 -16.92 5.05
N TYR A 206 -15.85 -15.59 5.22
CA TYR A 206 -15.89 -14.65 4.10
C TYR A 206 -14.51 -14.19 3.61
N GLN A 207 -13.43 -14.61 4.25
CA GLN A 207 -12.07 -14.15 3.95
C GLN A 207 -11.94 -12.61 4.00
N MET A 208 -12.55 -12.01 5.03
CA MET A 208 -12.51 -10.57 5.32
C MET A 208 -11.63 -10.28 6.52
N ARG A 209 -10.98 -9.14 6.50
CA ARG A 209 -10.30 -8.53 7.65
C ARG A 209 -11.09 -7.34 8.14
N PHE A 210 -11.06 -7.13 9.45
CA PHE A 210 -11.69 -6.01 10.14
C PHE A 210 -10.61 -5.34 10.98
N VAL A 211 -10.19 -4.14 10.58
CA VAL A 211 -9.03 -3.46 11.18
C VAL A 211 -9.45 -2.12 11.76
N ILE A 212 -9.31 -1.96 13.08
CA ILE A 212 -9.58 -0.68 13.74
C ILE A 212 -8.49 0.31 13.34
N GLY A 213 -8.92 1.42 12.71
CA GLY A 213 -8.04 2.48 12.24
C GLY A 213 -8.53 3.88 12.63
N GLY A 214 -7.59 4.79 12.85
CA GLY A 214 -7.90 6.16 13.23
C GLY A 214 -8.68 6.27 14.53
N GLN A 215 -9.47 7.34 14.67
CA GLN A 215 -10.17 7.67 15.92
C GLN A 215 -11.60 7.17 16.02
N ILE A 216 -12.29 6.97 14.88
CA ILE A 216 -13.77 6.78 14.87
C ILE A 216 -14.25 5.59 14.06
N SER A 217 -13.38 4.92 13.29
CA SER A 217 -13.79 3.91 12.32
C SER A 217 -12.94 2.65 12.42
N PHE A 218 -13.39 1.63 11.72
CA PHE A 218 -12.61 0.47 11.32
C PHE A 218 -12.86 0.19 9.83
N ASP A 219 -11.90 -0.50 9.22
CA ASP A 219 -11.93 -0.84 7.81
C ASP A 219 -12.24 -2.32 7.63
N VAL A 220 -13.05 -2.63 6.60
CA VAL A 220 -13.42 -4.00 6.20
C VAL A 220 -12.95 -4.22 4.77
N PHE A 221 -12.06 -5.19 4.57
CA PHE A 221 -11.47 -5.48 3.28
C PHE A 221 -11.09 -6.97 3.15
N PRO A 222 -10.85 -7.49 1.94
CA PRO A 222 -10.43 -8.89 1.73
C PRO A 222 -9.09 -9.18 2.40
N VAL A 223 -8.91 -10.41 2.86
CA VAL A 223 -7.60 -10.92 3.28
C VAL A 223 -6.60 -10.74 2.13
N GLY A 224 -5.42 -10.17 2.44
CA GLY A 224 -4.38 -9.89 1.45
C GLY A 224 -4.60 -8.61 0.62
N TRP A 225 -5.59 -7.76 0.99
CA TRP A 225 -5.76 -6.41 0.40
C TRP A 225 -5.14 -5.31 1.28
N ASP A 226 -4.15 -5.68 2.07
CA ASP A 226 -3.20 -4.78 2.72
C ASP A 226 -2.04 -4.46 1.76
N LYS A 227 -1.01 -3.77 2.24
CA LYS A 227 0.13 -3.35 1.40
C LYS A 227 0.86 -4.51 0.70
N THR A 228 0.72 -5.75 1.17
CA THR A 228 1.30 -6.92 0.50
C THR A 228 0.70 -7.17 -0.89
N TYR A 229 -0.50 -6.59 -1.16
CA TYR A 229 -1.16 -6.76 -2.45
C TYR A 229 -0.35 -6.22 -3.63
N CYS A 230 0.41 -5.14 -3.45
CA CYS A 230 1.25 -4.57 -4.50
C CYS A 230 2.38 -5.52 -4.93
N LEU A 231 2.84 -6.41 -4.03
CA LEU A 231 3.99 -7.30 -4.28
C LEU A 231 3.75 -8.23 -5.48
N LYS A 232 2.50 -8.60 -5.76
CA LYS A 232 2.18 -9.44 -6.93
C LYS A 232 2.59 -8.82 -8.28
N TYR A 233 2.71 -7.51 -8.34
CA TYR A 233 3.08 -6.78 -9.54
C TYR A 233 4.59 -6.65 -9.71
N VAL A 234 5.34 -6.65 -8.61
CA VAL A 234 6.78 -6.38 -8.61
C VAL A 234 7.63 -7.64 -8.40
N GLN A 235 7.15 -8.65 -7.68
CA GLN A 235 7.91 -9.85 -7.30
C GLN A 235 8.42 -10.70 -8.45
N THR A 236 7.85 -10.57 -9.66
CA THR A 236 8.32 -11.32 -10.84
C THR A 236 9.54 -10.66 -11.47
N ALA A 237 9.63 -9.33 -11.40
CA ALA A 237 10.74 -8.55 -11.96
C ALA A 237 11.84 -8.30 -10.93
N HIS A 238 11.49 -8.29 -9.64
CA HIS A 238 12.37 -7.99 -8.53
C HIS A 238 12.32 -9.13 -7.50
N SER A 239 13.43 -9.80 -7.28
CA SER A 239 13.51 -10.87 -6.27
C SER A 239 14.15 -10.40 -4.96
N ASP A 240 14.62 -9.16 -4.91
CA ASP A 240 15.22 -8.52 -3.74
C ASP A 240 14.51 -7.18 -3.49
N ILE A 241 13.49 -7.19 -2.64
CA ILE A 241 12.62 -6.05 -2.39
C ILE A 241 12.88 -5.54 -0.97
N HIS A 242 13.27 -4.27 -0.85
CA HIS A 242 13.44 -3.58 0.41
C HIS A 242 12.25 -2.65 0.65
N PHE A 243 11.49 -2.88 1.73
CA PHE A 243 10.36 -2.06 2.11
C PHE A 243 10.73 -1.11 3.26
N PHE A 244 10.40 0.17 3.12
CA PHE A 244 10.58 1.20 4.13
C PHE A 244 9.22 1.74 4.59
N GLY A 245 8.97 1.74 5.91
CA GLY A 245 7.71 2.21 6.47
C GLY A 245 7.83 2.63 7.94
N ASP A 246 6.89 3.50 8.41
CA ASP A 246 6.90 4.03 9.78
C ASP A 246 6.05 3.18 10.75
N LYS A 247 5.00 2.54 10.26
CA LYS A 247 4.03 1.79 11.08
C LYS A 247 4.21 0.28 10.99
N THR A 248 5.42 -0.18 11.24
CA THR A 248 5.86 -1.58 11.12
C THR A 248 5.60 -2.44 12.36
N SER A 249 5.06 -1.87 13.45
CA SER A 249 4.66 -2.62 14.64
C SER A 249 3.31 -3.34 14.45
N PRO A 250 3.02 -4.41 15.21
CA PRO A 250 1.72 -5.09 15.16
C PRO A 250 0.53 -4.13 15.26
N GLY A 251 -0.37 -4.21 14.28
CA GLY A 251 -1.53 -3.30 14.15
C GLY A 251 -1.26 -2.04 13.31
N GLY A 252 -0.03 -1.76 12.93
CA GLY A 252 0.31 -0.74 11.93
C GLY A 252 -0.05 -1.18 10.52
N ASN A 253 -0.30 -0.22 9.63
CA ASN A 253 -0.65 -0.50 8.24
C ASN A 253 0.53 -0.99 7.38
N ASP A 254 1.76 -0.88 7.89
CA ASP A 254 2.98 -1.40 7.27
C ASP A 254 3.39 -2.77 7.81
N TYR A 255 2.73 -3.25 8.89
CA TYR A 255 3.17 -4.45 9.58
C TYR A 255 3.14 -5.68 8.68
N ASP A 256 2.05 -5.90 7.95
CA ASP A 256 1.88 -7.10 7.14
C ASP A 256 2.95 -7.19 6.02
N ILE A 257 3.25 -6.09 5.35
CA ILE A 257 4.31 -6.06 4.32
C ILE A 257 5.71 -6.11 4.93
N PHE A 258 5.92 -5.47 6.09
CA PHE A 258 7.21 -5.46 6.79
C PHE A 258 7.66 -6.88 7.20
N ILE A 259 6.72 -7.75 7.61
CA ILE A 259 7.02 -9.14 8.00
C ILE A 259 6.88 -10.14 6.86
N ASP A 260 6.49 -9.71 5.66
CA ASP A 260 6.32 -10.60 4.51
C ASP A 260 7.68 -11.16 4.06
N ASN A 261 7.74 -12.47 3.85
CA ASN A 261 8.98 -13.16 3.50
C ASN A 261 9.54 -12.83 2.11
N ARG A 262 8.80 -12.07 1.31
CA ARG A 262 9.22 -11.59 -0.02
C ARG A 262 9.99 -10.27 0.04
N VAL A 263 10.04 -9.62 1.21
CA VAL A 263 10.69 -8.32 1.38
C VAL A 263 11.66 -8.31 2.54
N THR A 264 12.64 -7.42 2.48
CA THR A 264 13.46 -7.03 3.63
C THR A 264 12.89 -5.73 4.18
N GLY A 265 12.25 -5.81 5.37
CA GLY A 265 11.58 -4.67 5.98
C GLY A 265 12.54 -3.76 6.73
N HIS A 266 12.38 -2.45 6.56
CA HIS A 266 13.11 -1.39 7.27
C HIS A 266 12.10 -0.48 7.97
N THR A 267 12.26 -0.30 9.28
CA THR A 267 11.48 0.66 10.05
C THR A 267 12.15 2.01 10.00
N VAL A 268 11.39 3.05 9.64
CA VAL A 268 11.85 4.44 9.68
C VAL A 268 10.99 5.25 10.63
N THR A 269 11.51 6.38 11.11
CA THR A 269 10.82 7.28 12.04
C THR A 269 10.34 8.56 11.36
N GLY A 270 10.64 8.74 10.08
CA GLY A 270 10.27 9.90 9.28
C GLY A 270 11.14 10.06 8.04
N PRO A 271 10.86 11.13 7.24
CA PRO A 271 11.59 11.36 5.99
C PRO A 271 13.11 11.53 6.17
N GLU A 272 13.55 12.20 7.22
CA GLU A 272 14.98 12.40 7.48
C GLU A 272 15.68 11.05 7.78
N ASP A 273 15.08 10.22 8.62
CA ASP A 273 15.58 8.89 8.92
C ASP A 273 15.60 7.98 7.68
N THR A 274 14.62 8.13 6.79
CA THR A 274 14.62 7.43 5.49
C THR A 274 15.85 7.78 4.66
N ILE A 275 16.17 9.08 4.56
CA ILE A 275 17.38 9.55 3.86
C ILE A 275 18.64 8.99 4.53
N ASP A 276 18.73 9.07 5.86
CA ASP A 276 19.92 8.65 6.61
C ASP A 276 20.16 7.14 6.48
N GLN A 277 19.13 6.33 6.66
CA GLN A 277 19.25 4.88 6.53
C GLN A 277 19.69 4.47 5.12
N ILE A 278 19.05 5.01 4.09
CA ILE A 278 19.40 4.70 2.71
C ILE A 278 20.80 5.21 2.36
N SER A 279 21.15 6.43 2.78
CA SER A 279 22.49 6.99 2.54
C SER A 279 23.59 6.13 3.17
N SER A 280 23.36 5.60 4.38
CA SER A 280 24.30 4.71 5.05
C SER A 280 24.50 3.39 4.27
N MET A 281 23.45 2.83 3.67
CA MET A 281 23.55 1.63 2.82
C MET A 281 24.50 1.82 1.62
N PHE A 282 24.56 3.05 1.07
CA PHE A 282 25.48 3.37 -0.04
C PHE A 282 26.91 3.66 0.42
N ILE A 283 27.11 4.22 1.62
CA ILE A 283 28.44 4.54 2.16
C ILE A 283 29.21 3.27 2.52
N ASP A 284 28.56 2.29 3.13
CA ASP A 284 29.18 1.01 3.48
C ASP A 284 29.70 0.26 2.24
N ALA A 285 29.05 0.42 1.10
CA ALA A 285 29.50 -0.15 -0.17
C ALA A 285 30.83 0.45 -0.67
N MET A 286 31.05 1.74 -0.47
CA MET A 286 32.28 2.42 -0.88
C MET A 286 33.46 2.07 0.04
N SER A 287 33.23 1.90 1.33
CA SER A 287 34.29 1.55 2.29
C SER A 287 34.78 0.11 2.12
N LEU A 288 33.91 -0.82 1.73
CA LEU A 288 34.30 -2.22 1.45
C LEU A 288 35.11 -2.36 0.15
N GLN A 289 34.87 -1.53 -0.87
CA GLN A 289 35.65 -1.54 -2.11
C GLN A 289 37.08 -1.03 -1.90
N ASN A 290 37.27 -0.02 -1.07
CA ASN A 290 38.60 0.51 -0.76
C ASN A 290 39.48 -0.50 0.01
N ASN A 291 38.88 -1.36 0.83
CA ASN A 291 39.57 -2.40 1.58
C ASN A 291 39.92 -3.65 0.73
N LEU A 292 39.30 -3.83 -0.44
CA LEU A 292 39.59 -4.95 -1.37
C LEU A 292 40.62 -4.55 -2.45
N SER A 293 40.88 -3.27 -2.63
CA SER A 293 41.92 -2.79 -3.58
C SER A 293 43.32 -2.69 -2.96
N ASP A 294 43.43 -2.87 -1.62
CA ASP A 294 44.71 -2.80 -0.89
C ASP A 294 45.23 -4.18 -0.43
N VAL A 295 44.76 -5.28 -1.08
CA VAL A 295 45.29 -6.66 -0.86
C VAL A 295 45.91 -7.24 -2.10
#